data_2567117c55f8656530bb3df61aced6b0
#
_entry.id   2567117c55f8656530bb3df61aced6b0
#
_cell.length_a   1.000
_cell.length_b   1.000
_cell.length_c   1.000
_cell.angle_alpha   90.00
_cell.angle_beta   90.00
_cell.angle_gamma   90.00
#
_symmetry.space_group_name_H-M   'P 1'
#
loop_
_entity.id
_entity.type
_entity.pdbx_description
1 polymer ?
#
loop_
_entity_poly.entity_id
_entity_poly.type
_entity_poly.pdbx_seq_one_letter_code
_entity_poly.pdbx_strand_id
1 'polypeptide(L)'
;KNHVDIMGGAEESRYWRSESSRYLSYNDAWNGTMSSIHTDSGIDYNGDGILDNYRFKTENYLVSYFGRANWSLMDRYYVTATYRRDGSSRFKKHFADFPSFAFMWKIKDENKMRDIKWLSDMKIRLGWGMTGQQEINQGDYPYFAIYEMNSGNGSYYGAVGNGNLARPKAYNPDLKWETTTTYNTGLDWGLFNQRITGSFDWYYRN
;
A
#
# COMPACT_ATOMS: atom_id res chain seq x y z
N LYS A 1 35.30 -15.86 -6.09
CA LYS A 1 35.04 -14.91 -5.00
C LYS A 1 33.64 -15.11 -4.50
N ASN A 2 33.43 -15.04 -3.19
CA ASN A 2 32.14 -15.01 -2.57
C ASN A 2 31.95 -13.62 -1.96
N HIS A 3 30.80 -13.02 -2.20
CA HIS A 3 30.44 -11.77 -1.56
C HIS A 3 29.02 -11.89 -1.00
N VAL A 4 28.84 -11.47 0.24
CA VAL A 4 27.54 -11.43 0.91
C VAL A 4 27.33 -10.03 1.44
N ASP A 5 26.17 -9.48 1.17
CA ASP A 5 25.72 -8.20 1.67
C ASP A 5 24.34 -8.37 2.33
N ILE A 6 24.20 -7.91 3.57
CA ILE A 6 22.99 -8.03 4.36
C ILE A 6 22.57 -6.65 4.83
N MET A 7 21.29 -6.32 4.60
CA MET A 7 20.69 -5.07 5.03
C MET A 7 19.41 -5.37 5.80
N GLY A 8 19.15 -4.60 6.85
CA GLY A 8 17.90 -4.61 7.60
C GLY A 8 17.47 -3.20 7.95
N GLY A 9 16.18 -3.00 8.09
CA GLY A 9 15.63 -1.71 8.45
C GLY A 9 14.20 -1.80 8.99
N ALA A 10 13.76 -0.70 9.56
CA ALA A 10 12.40 -0.47 9.99
C ALA A 10 11.93 0.90 9.51
N GLU A 11 10.66 1.00 9.23
CA GLU A 11 10.01 2.23 8.79
C GLU A 11 8.71 2.39 9.57
N GLU A 12 8.40 3.61 9.95
CA GLU A 12 7.17 3.98 10.62
C GLU A 12 6.59 5.21 9.93
N SER A 13 5.31 5.15 9.60
CA SER A 13 4.58 6.25 8.99
C SER A 13 3.25 6.45 9.71
N ARG A 14 2.95 7.69 10.02
CA ARG A 14 1.71 8.10 10.65
C ARG A 14 1.05 9.19 9.81
N TYR A 15 -0.17 8.95 9.39
CA TYR A 15 -0.98 9.89 8.65
C TYR A 15 -2.18 10.26 9.47
N TRP A 16 -2.46 11.55 9.54
CA TRP A 16 -3.72 12.04 10.13
C TRP A 16 -4.44 12.90 9.10
N ARG A 17 -5.73 12.79 9.08
CA ARG A 17 -6.60 13.61 8.25
C ARG A 17 -7.64 14.25 9.14
N SER A 18 -7.77 15.56 9.03
CA SER A 18 -8.87 16.31 9.63
C SER A 18 -9.61 17.07 8.55
N GLU A 19 -10.91 17.15 8.67
CA GLU A 19 -11.75 17.90 7.76
C GLU A 19 -12.63 18.85 8.58
N SER A 20 -12.54 20.14 8.28
CA SER A 20 -13.45 21.15 8.79
C SER A 20 -14.30 21.66 7.63
N SER A 21 -15.58 21.85 7.88
CA SER A 21 -16.48 22.42 6.88
C SER A 21 -17.01 23.76 7.36
N ARG A 22 -17.08 24.68 6.42
CA ARG A 22 -17.76 25.96 6.59
C ARG A 22 -18.76 26.12 5.44
N TYR A 23 -19.99 26.38 5.76
CA TYR A 23 -20.99 26.63 4.74
C TYR A 23 -21.78 27.91 5.05
N LEU A 24 -22.23 28.54 3.99
CA LEU A 24 -23.11 29.70 4.03
C LEU A 24 -24.56 29.22 3.86
N SER A 25 -25.42 29.54 4.80
CA SER A 25 -26.85 29.28 4.71
C SER A 25 -27.56 30.57 4.32
N TYR A 26 -28.40 30.49 3.32
CA TYR A 26 -29.30 31.56 2.92
C TYR A 26 -30.72 31.19 3.36
N ASN A 27 -31.27 31.95 4.29
CA ASN A 27 -32.66 31.75 4.74
C ASN A 27 -33.65 32.17 3.68
N ASP A 28 -33.25 33.08 2.83
CA ASP A 28 -34.10 33.64 1.83
C ASP A 28 -33.33 33.65 0.49
N ALA A 29 -33.34 32.50 -0.15
CA ALA A 29 -32.71 32.34 -1.47
C ALA A 29 -33.32 33.31 -2.53
N TRP A 30 -34.54 33.77 -2.30
CA TRP A 30 -35.22 34.69 -3.18
C TRP A 30 -34.67 36.12 -3.08
N ASN A 31 -34.30 36.55 -1.88
CA ASN A 31 -33.75 37.89 -1.65
C ASN A 31 -32.21 37.92 -1.66
N GLY A 32 -31.57 36.77 -1.82
CA GLY A 32 -30.11 36.68 -1.82
C GLY A 32 -29.45 37.11 -0.51
N THR A 33 -30.22 37.16 0.58
CA THR A 33 -29.71 37.60 1.87
C THR A 33 -29.12 36.45 2.64
N MET A 34 -27.82 36.54 2.93
CA MET A 34 -27.15 35.59 3.79
C MET A 34 -27.64 35.73 5.22
N SER A 35 -28.27 34.67 5.76
CA SER A 35 -28.85 34.69 7.09
C SER A 35 -27.87 34.29 8.18
N SER A 36 -26.97 33.38 7.87
CA SER A 36 -25.97 32.90 8.84
C SER A 36 -24.79 32.21 8.16
N ILE A 37 -23.65 32.28 8.81
CA ILE A 37 -22.50 31.46 8.50
C ILE A 37 -22.50 30.32 9.51
N HIS A 38 -22.66 29.10 9.03
CA HIS A 38 -22.52 27.92 9.85
C HIS A 38 -21.10 27.39 9.74
N THR A 39 -20.46 27.24 10.87
CA THR A 39 -19.22 26.47 10.99
C THR A 39 -19.57 25.19 11.74
N ASP A 40 -19.10 24.05 11.27
CA ASP A 40 -19.21 22.79 12.01
C ASP A 40 -18.33 22.91 13.26
N SER A 41 -18.85 23.56 14.26
CA SER A 41 -18.08 23.78 15.48
C SER A 41 -18.98 24.29 16.59
N GLY A 42 -18.57 24.12 17.71
CA GLY A 42 -19.25 24.52 18.93
C GLY A 42 -19.11 23.44 19.98
N ILE A 43 -18.40 22.38 19.66
CA ILE A 43 -18.15 21.27 20.57
C ILE A 43 -16.64 21.17 20.78
N ASP A 44 -16.22 21.26 21.97
CA ASP A 44 -14.90 20.91 22.46
C ASP A 44 -14.98 19.44 22.91
N TYR A 45 -14.52 18.52 22.02
CA TYR A 45 -14.61 17.08 22.27
C TYR A 45 -13.56 16.57 23.25
N ASN A 46 -12.47 17.28 23.40
CA ASN A 46 -11.33 16.85 24.20
C ASN A 46 -11.17 17.63 25.51
N GLY A 47 -11.96 18.70 25.72
CA GLY A 47 -11.95 19.51 26.94
C GLY A 47 -10.73 20.41 27.07
N ASP A 48 -10.06 20.77 26.00
CA ASP A 48 -8.88 21.63 26.00
C ASP A 48 -9.23 23.14 25.95
N GLY A 49 -10.52 23.47 25.87
CA GLY A 49 -11.01 24.84 25.77
C GLY A 49 -10.95 25.40 24.33
N ILE A 50 -10.54 24.63 23.37
CA ILE A 50 -10.52 25.01 21.97
C ILE A 50 -11.64 24.27 21.24
N LEU A 51 -12.50 25.00 20.52
CA LEU A 51 -13.58 24.40 19.79
C LEU A 51 -12.99 23.55 18.60
N ASP A 52 -13.30 22.27 18.61
CA ASP A 52 -12.92 21.35 17.55
C ASP A 52 -13.78 21.61 16.32
N ASN A 53 -13.24 22.34 15.38
CA ASN A 53 -13.88 22.67 14.11
C ASN A 53 -13.75 21.54 13.07
N TYR A 54 -13.66 20.30 13.53
CA TYR A 54 -13.47 19.15 12.64
C TYR A 54 -14.80 18.45 12.38
N ARG A 55 -15.12 18.25 11.14
CA ARG A 55 -16.19 17.35 10.75
C ARG A 55 -15.84 15.91 11.09
N PHE A 56 -14.59 15.55 10.89
CA PHE A 56 -14.01 14.30 11.36
C PHE A 56 -12.49 14.40 11.46
N LYS A 57 -11.92 13.57 12.29
CA LYS A 57 -10.47 13.36 12.40
C LYS A 57 -10.20 11.87 12.32
N THR A 58 -9.33 11.48 11.41
CA THR A 58 -8.90 10.08 11.26
C THR A 58 -7.39 9.98 11.31
N GLU A 59 -6.91 8.84 11.71
CA GLU A 59 -5.50 8.54 11.81
C GLU A 59 -5.21 7.16 11.20
N ASN A 60 -4.12 7.07 10.46
CA ASN A 60 -3.64 5.85 9.85
C ASN A 60 -2.17 5.65 10.21
N TYR A 61 -1.86 4.47 10.68
CA TYR A 61 -0.54 4.09 11.13
C TYR A 61 -0.02 2.91 10.33
N LEU A 62 1.21 3.04 9.82
CA LEU A 62 1.92 2.01 9.08
C LEU A 62 3.27 1.78 9.74
N VAL A 63 3.60 0.52 9.99
CA VAL A 63 4.92 0.09 10.45
C VAL A 63 5.44 -1.03 9.56
N SER A 64 6.71 -0.97 9.21
CA SER A 64 7.34 -1.94 8.32
C SER A 64 8.69 -2.38 8.87
N TYR A 65 8.95 -3.68 8.77
CA TYR A 65 10.26 -4.27 9.05
C TYR A 65 10.72 -4.99 7.80
N PHE A 66 11.97 -4.80 7.42
CA PHE A 66 12.48 -5.46 6.23
C PHE A 66 13.92 -5.92 6.39
N GLY A 67 14.25 -6.98 5.67
CA GLY A 67 15.59 -7.50 5.54
C GLY A 67 15.87 -7.94 4.11
N ARG A 68 17.09 -7.73 3.65
CA ARG A 68 17.57 -8.16 2.34
C ARG A 68 18.94 -8.80 2.49
N ALA A 69 19.12 -9.92 1.82
CA ALA A 69 20.41 -10.57 1.68
C ALA A 69 20.74 -10.71 0.19
N ASN A 70 21.91 -10.23 -0.21
CA ASN A 70 22.46 -10.41 -1.53
C ASN A 70 23.68 -11.32 -1.43
N TRP A 71 23.73 -12.35 -2.25
CA TRP A 71 24.85 -13.25 -2.33
C TRP A 71 25.32 -13.39 -3.76
N SER A 72 26.61 -13.18 -3.98
CA SER A 72 27.25 -13.46 -5.26
C SER A 72 28.32 -14.53 -5.11
N LEU A 73 28.27 -15.51 -5.98
CA LEU A 73 29.18 -16.64 -6.03
C LEU A 73 29.92 -16.65 -7.34
N MET A 74 31.26 -16.65 -7.28
CA MET A 74 32.18 -16.73 -8.43
C MET A 74 31.94 -15.65 -9.49
N ASP A 75 31.29 -14.53 -9.13
CA ASP A 75 30.85 -13.47 -10.04
C ASP A 75 29.91 -13.96 -11.20
N ARG A 76 29.31 -15.14 -11.04
CA ARG A 76 28.42 -15.79 -12.01
C ARG A 76 27.01 -15.99 -11.52
N TYR A 77 26.86 -16.33 -10.25
CA TYR A 77 25.56 -16.60 -9.63
C TYR A 77 25.27 -15.48 -8.65
N TYR A 78 24.08 -14.91 -8.76
CA TYR A 78 23.62 -13.85 -7.89
C TYR A 78 22.27 -14.24 -7.35
N VAL A 79 22.14 -14.18 -6.05
CA VAL A 79 20.90 -14.47 -5.31
C VAL A 79 20.55 -13.26 -4.48
N THR A 80 19.32 -12.82 -4.56
CA THR A 80 18.76 -11.83 -3.65
C THR A 80 17.52 -12.41 -2.98
N ALA A 81 17.49 -12.38 -1.67
CA ALA A 81 16.31 -12.69 -0.88
C ALA A 81 15.90 -11.46 -0.10
N THR A 82 14.64 -11.10 -0.15
CA THR A 82 14.08 -9.99 0.62
C THR A 82 12.85 -10.49 1.38
N TYR A 83 12.74 -10.07 2.64
CA TYR A 83 11.56 -10.29 3.44
C TYR A 83 11.12 -8.94 4.02
N ARG A 84 9.85 -8.61 3.82
CA ARG A 84 9.21 -7.44 4.38
C ARG A 84 7.95 -7.84 5.12
N ARG A 85 7.78 -7.29 6.30
CA ARG A 85 6.58 -7.43 7.12
C ARG A 85 6.01 -6.06 7.39
N ASP A 86 4.81 -5.83 6.86
CA ASP A 86 4.11 -4.55 6.96
C ASP A 86 2.91 -4.68 7.88
N GLY A 87 2.73 -3.71 8.78
CA GLY A 87 1.60 -3.59 9.67
C GLY A 87 0.83 -2.31 9.41
N SER A 88 -0.48 -2.40 9.24
CA SER A 88 -1.36 -1.27 9.00
C SER A 88 -2.52 -1.25 9.99
N SER A 89 -2.87 -0.07 10.50
CA SER A 89 -4.04 0.13 11.34
C SER A 89 -5.37 -0.01 10.58
N ARG A 90 -5.33 -0.07 9.24
CA ARG A 90 -6.52 -0.20 8.39
C ARG A 90 -7.15 -1.60 8.40
N PHE A 91 -6.44 -2.60 8.93
CA PHE A 91 -6.88 -3.98 8.94
C PHE A 91 -6.99 -4.51 10.36
N LYS A 92 -7.98 -5.35 10.62
CA LYS A 92 -8.11 -6.07 11.90
C LYS A 92 -6.90 -6.99 12.12
N LYS A 93 -6.46 -7.69 11.06
CA LYS A 93 -5.20 -8.42 11.04
C LYS A 93 -4.11 -7.48 10.52
N HIS A 94 -3.48 -6.76 11.42
CA HIS A 94 -2.60 -5.66 11.11
C HIS A 94 -1.43 -6.05 10.19
N PHE A 95 -0.79 -7.20 10.42
CA PHE A 95 0.44 -7.57 9.76
C PHE A 95 0.24 -8.51 8.57
N ALA A 96 1.02 -8.28 7.53
CA ALA A 96 1.18 -9.16 6.39
C ALA A 96 2.66 -9.30 6.01
N ASP A 97 3.00 -10.42 5.40
CA ASP A 97 4.36 -10.82 5.07
C ASP A 97 4.55 -10.83 3.55
N PHE A 98 5.63 -10.21 3.08
CA PHE A 98 5.94 -10.03 1.66
C PHE A 98 7.35 -10.53 1.35
N PRO A 99 7.52 -11.84 1.17
CA PRO A 99 8.79 -12.41 0.72
C PRO A 99 9.03 -12.17 -0.75
N SER A 100 10.29 -12.05 -1.15
CA SER A 100 10.71 -12.06 -2.54
C SER A 100 12.07 -12.73 -2.72
N PHE A 101 12.27 -13.29 -3.90
CA PHE A 101 13.47 -14.00 -4.28
C PHE A 101 13.85 -13.66 -5.72
N ALA A 102 15.13 -13.39 -5.96
CA ALA A 102 15.65 -13.20 -7.30
C ALA A 102 16.94 -14.00 -7.48
N PHE A 103 17.08 -14.58 -8.65
CA PHE A 103 18.26 -15.33 -9.07
C PHE A 103 18.72 -14.87 -10.44
N MET A 104 20.02 -14.65 -10.60
CA MET A 104 20.62 -14.35 -11.88
C MET A 104 21.84 -15.26 -12.09
N TRP A 105 21.92 -15.83 -13.28
CA TRP A 105 23.05 -16.65 -13.70
C TRP A 105 23.67 -16.11 -14.98
N LYS A 106 24.95 -15.76 -14.89
CA LYS A 106 25.78 -15.37 -16.04
C LYS A 106 26.33 -16.59 -16.73
N ILE A 107 25.62 -17.09 -17.72
CA ILE A 107 25.95 -18.33 -18.45
C ILE A 107 27.24 -18.15 -19.26
N LYS A 108 27.43 -16.96 -19.83
CA LYS A 108 28.62 -16.66 -20.64
C LYS A 108 29.93 -16.84 -19.85
N ASP A 109 29.92 -16.64 -18.56
CA ASP A 109 31.10 -16.75 -17.70
C ASP A 109 31.44 -18.21 -17.30
N GLU A 110 30.60 -19.18 -17.72
CA GLU A 110 30.87 -20.60 -17.52
C GLU A 110 32.03 -21.09 -18.41
N ASN A 111 32.82 -22.03 -17.88
CA ASN A 111 34.03 -22.50 -18.54
C ASN A 111 33.78 -23.00 -19.97
N LYS A 112 32.66 -23.69 -20.21
CA LYS A 112 32.30 -24.22 -21.53
C LYS A 112 31.76 -23.15 -22.49
N MET A 113 31.23 -22.05 -21.98
CA MET A 113 30.60 -20.99 -22.78
C MET A 113 31.56 -19.84 -23.05
N ARG A 114 32.63 -19.71 -22.24
CA ARG A 114 33.61 -18.63 -22.32
C ARG A 114 34.31 -18.58 -23.69
N ASP A 115 34.60 -19.72 -24.30
CA ASP A 115 35.35 -19.83 -25.54
C ASP A 115 34.50 -19.52 -26.81
N ILE A 116 33.19 -19.36 -26.65
CA ILE A 116 32.30 -19.04 -27.78
C ILE A 116 32.45 -17.55 -28.13
N LYS A 117 33.23 -17.27 -29.19
CA LYS A 117 33.63 -15.91 -29.59
C LYS A 117 32.46 -15.03 -30.08
N TRP A 118 31.46 -15.62 -30.71
CA TRP A 118 30.30 -14.87 -31.22
C TRP A 118 29.30 -14.49 -30.13
N LEU A 119 29.30 -15.20 -29.01
CA LEU A 119 28.44 -14.91 -27.82
C LEU A 119 29.22 -14.03 -26.87
N SER A 120 28.80 -12.79 -26.68
CA SER A 120 29.48 -11.81 -25.83
C SER A 120 28.94 -11.75 -24.43
N ASP A 121 27.63 -11.98 -24.26
CA ASP A 121 26.94 -12.02 -22.98
C ASP A 121 25.72 -12.95 -23.05
N MET A 122 25.43 -13.64 -21.97
CA MET A 122 24.22 -14.44 -21.81
C MET A 122 23.90 -14.59 -20.34
N LYS A 123 22.70 -14.16 -19.96
CA LYS A 123 22.23 -14.19 -18.57
C LYS A 123 20.79 -14.67 -18.50
N ILE A 124 20.51 -15.48 -17.51
CA ILE A 124 19.13 -15.84 -17.13
C ILE A 124 18.81 -15.14 -15.81
N ARG A 125 17.63 -14.59 -15.75
CA ARG A 125 17.06 -13.95 -14.55
C ARG A 125 15.77 -14.65 -14.18
N LEU A 126 15.63 -15.00 -12.90
CA LEU A 126 14.41 -15.55 -12.32
C LEU A 126 14.03 -14.68 -11.14
N GLY A 127 12.76 -14.34 -11.05
CA GLY A 127 12.23 -13.55 -9.95
C GLY A 127 10.88 -14.08 -9.49
N TRP A 128 10.68 -14.06 -8.21
CA TRP A 128 9.41 -14.34 -7.56
C TRP A 128 9.24 -13.36 -6.40
N GLY A 129 8.03 -12.85 -6.21
CA GLY A 129 7.76 -11.99 -5.07
C GLY A 129 6.28 -11.77 -4.84
N MET A 130 5.98 -11.48 -3.58
CA MET A 130 4.66 -11.05 -3.14
C MET A 130 4.71 -9.57 -2.79
N THR A 131 3.70 -8.83 -3.23
CA THR A 131 3.49 -7.42 -2.87
C THR A 131 2.10 -7.24 -2.29
N GLY A 132 1.96 -6.32 -1.35
CA GLY A 132 0.70 -5.99 -0.71
C GLY A 132 0.25 -4.57 -1.02
N GLN A 133 -1.07 -4.38 -1.06
CA GLN A 133 -1.69 -3.08 -1.17
C GLN A 133 -2.63 -2.87 0.01
N GLN A 134 -2.50 -1.72 0.67
CA GLN A 134 -3.34 -1.32 1.80
C GLN A 134 -4.44 -0.31 1.42
N GLU A 135 -4.37 0.28 0.25
CA GLU A 135 -5.27 1.34 -0.16
C GLU A 135 -6.50 0.75 -0.87
N ILE A 136 -7.59 0.68 -0.13
CA ILE A 136 -8.83 0.01 -0.51
C ILE A 136 -10.01 0.97 -0.57
N ASN A 137 -9.83 2.24 -0.87
CA ASN A 137 -10.90 3.25 -1.10
C ASN A 137 -12.12 3.22 -0.13
N GLN A 138 -11.98 2.61 1.05
CA GLN A 138 -13.04 2.43 2.04
C GLN A 138 -12.80 3.24 3.33
N GLY A 139 -11.90 4.21 3.28
CA GLY A 139 -11.52 5.03 4.44
C GLY A 139 -10.48 4.37 5.35
N ASP A 140 -10.30 4.94 6.54
CA ASP A 140 -9.22 4.53 7.44
C ASP A 140 -9.59 3.39 8.39
N TYR A 141 -10.90 3.11 8.57
CA TYR A 141 -11.40 2.08 9.49
C TYR A 141 -12.46 1.17 8.86
N PRO A 142 -12.17 0.53 7.73
CA PRO A 142 -13.18 -0.23 6.96
C PRO A 142 -13.66 -1.51 7.65
N TYR A 143 -12.98 -1.94 8.70
CA TYR A 143 -13.32 -3.13 9.48
C TYR A 143 -14.19 -2.83 10.71
N PHE A 144 -14.45 -1.53 11.00
CA PHE A 144 -15.37 -1.14 12.07
C PHE A 144 -16.79 -1.02 11.57
N ALA A 145 -17.72 -1.49 12.39
CA ALA A 145 -19.14 -1.21 12.20
C ALA A 145 -19.43 0.27 12.54
N ILE A 146 -19.59 1.08 11.53
CA ILE A 146 -19.92 2.51 11.64
C ILE A 146 -21.39 2.70 11.32
N TYR A 147 -22.07 3.57 12.06
CA TYR A 147 -23.44 3.98 11.82
C TYR A 147 -23.47 5.39 11.26
N GLU A 148 -24.25 5.58 10.22
CA GLU A 148 -24.56 6.91 9.69
C GLU A 148 -25.87 7.40 10.32
N MET A 149 -25.85 8.63 10.85
CA MET A 149 -27.02 9.31 11.35
C MET A 149 -27.65 10.07 10.18
N ASN A 150 -28.87 9.74 9.81
CA ASN A 150 -29.58 10.44 8.74
C ASN A 150 -31.00 10.77 9.16
N SER A 151 -31.39 12.02 8.95
CA SER A 151 -32.72 12.53 9.32
C SER A 151 -33.83 12.18 8.29
N GLY A 152 -33.53 11.44 7.23
CA GLY A 152 -34.45 11.48 6.08
C GLY A 152 -34.98 10.19 5.55
N ASN A 153 -34.34 9.05 5.57
CA ASN A 153 -34.87 7.88 4.88
C ASN A 153 -34.48 6.55 5.53
N GLY A 154 -35.49 5.92 6.10
CA GLY A 154 -35.52 4.49 6.33
C GLY A 154 -34.40 3.91 7.15
N SER A 155 -34.41 4.08 8.44
CA SER A 155 -33.48 3.34 9.29
C SER A 155 -34.12 2.07 9.82
N TYR A 156 -33.27 1.07 9.95
CA TYR A 156 -33.65 -0.24 10.47
C TYR A 156 -33.69 -0.29 12.01
N TYR A 157 -33.13 0.70 12.68
CA TYR A 157 -32.98 0.68 14.15
C TYR A 157 -33.51 1.99 14.73
N GLY A 158 -34.65 2.00 15.26
CA GLY A 158 -35.35 3.02 16.03
C GLY A 158 -34.76 4.43 16.11
N ALA A 159 -35.51 5.35 16.63
CA ALA A 159 -35.07 6.73 16.79
C ALA A 159 -33.95 6.80 17.85
N VAL A 160 -32.78 7.34 17.47
CA VAL A 160 -31.69 7.68 18.38
C VAL A 160 -31.71 9.18 18.60
N GLY A 161 -32.21 9.61 19.74
CA GLY A 161 -32.33 11.04 20.07
C GLY A 161 -33.16 11.82 19.05
N ASN A 162 -33.93 12.79 19.41
CA ASN A 162 -34.68 13.76 18.62
C ASN A 162 -35.15 13.33 17.19
N GLY A 163 -35.45 12.04 16.97
CA GLY A 163 -35.91 11.53 15.68
C GLY A 163 -34.84 11.21 14.65
N ASN A 164 -33.58 11.32 15.00
CA ASN A 164 -32.48 10.89 14.13
C ASN A 164 -32.37 9.37 14.11
N LEU A 165 -32.25 8.83 12.92
CA LEU A 165 -32.20 7.41 12.68
C LEU A 165 -30.78 6.98 12.30
N ALA A 166 -30.27 5.97 12.99
CA ALA A 166 -28.94 5.40 12.69
C ALA A 166 -29.05 4.25 11.69
N ARG A 167 -28.27 4.29 10.62
CA ARG A 167 -28.18 3.25 9.62
C ARG A 167 -26.78 2.63 9.65
N PRO A 168 -26.65 1.31 9.70
CA PRO A 168 -25.34 0.70 9.62
C PRO A 168 -24.74 0.92 8.22
N LYS A 169 -23.48 1.33 8.18
CA LYS A 169 -22.67 1.39 6.98
C LYS A 169 -22.10 0.00 6.69
N ALA A 170 -21.96 -0.33 5.42
CA ALA A 170 -21.31 -1.58 5.06
C ALA A 170 -19.87 -1.63 5.63
N TYR A 171 -19.54 -2.72 6.30
CA TYR A 171 -18.22 -2.96 6.85
C TYR A 171 -17.80 -4.41 6.57
N ASN A 172 -16.51 -4.66 6.54
CA ASN A 172 -15.98 -6.00 6.37
C ASN A 172 -14.97 -6.31 7.49
N PRO A 173 -15.36 -7.11 8.50
CA PRO A 173 -14.49 -7.45 9.62
C PRO A 173 -13.33 -8.38 9.23
N ASP A 174 -13.43 -9.05 8.09
CA ASP A 174 -12.44 -10.01 7.57
C ASP A 174 -11.55 -9.42 6.48
N LEU A 175 -11.57 -8.09 6.37
CA LEU A 175 -10.74 -7.37 5.41
C LEU A 175 -9.27 -7.68 5.61
N LYS A 176 -8.61 -8.05 4.52
CA LYS A 176 -7.18 -8.43 4.47
C LYS A 176 -6.43 -7.56 3.49
N TRP A 177 -5.12 -7.56 3.63
CA TRP A 177 -4.23 -7.04 2.61
C TRP A 177 -4.55 -7.68 1.25
N GLU A 178 -4.68 -6.86 0.24
CA GLU A 178 -4.68 -7.33 -1.14
C GLU A 178 -3.27 -7.74 -1.50
N THR A 179 -3.08 -8.99 -1.88
CA THR A 179 -1.76 -9.55 -2.19
C THR A 179 -1.67 -9.91 -3.65
N THR A 180 -0.59 -9.53 -4.26
CA THR A 180 -0.26 -9.89 -5.64
C THR A 180 1.02 -10.69 -5.65
N THR A 181 0.99 -11.85 -6.29
CA THR A 181 2.17 -12.69 -6.52
C THR A 181 2.65 -12.51 -7.95
N THR A 182 3.94 -12.23 -8.12
CA THR A 182 4.55 -12.05 -9.44
C THR A 182 5.67 -13.06 -9.64
N TYR A 183 5.68 -13.68 -10.81
CA TYR A 183 6.75 -14.52 -11.33
C TYR A 183 7.37 -13.81 -12.51
N ASN A 184 8.67 -13.78 -12.59
CA ASN A 184 9.41 -13.13 -13.66
C ASN A 184 10.53 -14.05 -14.15
N THR A 185 10.69 -14.17 -15.46
CA THR A 185 11.80 -14.88 -16.09
C THR A 185 12.34 -14.02 -17.22
N GLY A 186 13.64 -13.75 -17.20
CA GLY A 186 14.30 -12.94 -18.21
C GLY A 186 15.52 -13.64 -18.79
N LEU A 187 15.75 -13.42 -20.08
CA LEU A 187 16.94 -13.83 -20.82
C LEU A 187 17.56 -12.60 -21.46
N ASP A 188 18.80 -12.29 -21.09
CA ASP A 188 19.59 -11.24 -21.73
C ASP A 188 20.70 -11.89 -22.57
N TRP A 189 20.95 -11.35 -23.75
CA TRP A 189 21.98 -11.85 -24.66
C TRP A 189 22.67 -10.71 -25.40
N GLY A 190 23.94 -10.96 -25.72
CA GLY A 190 24.78 -10.06 -26.51
C GLY A 190 25.66 -10.85 -27.46
N LEU A 191 25.71 -10.43 -28.72
CA LEU A 191 26.42 -11.11 -29.80
C LEU A 191 27.45 -10.18 -30.43
N PHE A 192 28.50 -10.78 -31.00
CA PHE A 192 29.52 -10.12 -31.85
C PHE A 192 30.13 -8.87 -31.17
N ASN A 193 30.70 -9.05 -29.97
CA ASN A 193 31.26 -7.97 -29.14
C ASN A 193 30.23 -6.89 -28.82
N GLN A 194 29.02 -7.32 -28.40
CA GLN A 194 27.91 -6.43 -28.00
C GLN A 194 27.34 -5.56 -29.16
N ARG A 195 27.60 -5.95 -30.43
CA ARG A 195 27.03 -5.24 -31.58
C ARG A 195 25.53 -5.47 -31.71
N ILE A 196 25.07 -6.64 -31.31
CA ILE A 196 23.66 -6.99 -31.27
C ILE A 196 23.35 -7.42 -29.83
N THR A 197 22.42 -6.75 -29.20
CA THR A 197 21.97 -7.06 -27.84
C THR A 197 20.46 -7.16 -27.80
N GLY A 198 19.95 -7.99 -26.93
CA GLY A 198 18.52 -8.11 -26.72
C GLY A 198 18.19 -8.68 -25.36
N SER A 199 16.96 -8.48 -24.97
CA SER A 199 16.37 -9.08 -23.77
C SER A 199 14.98 -9.61 -24.10
N PHE A 200 14.64 -10.69 -23.47
CA PHE A 200 13.30 -11.26 -23.46
C PHE A 200 12.86 -11.42 -22.02
N ASP A 201 11.73 -10.81 -21.66
CA ASP A 201 11.14 -10.89 -20.33
C ASP A 201 9.74 -11.47 -20.43
N TRP A 202 9.48 -12.47 -19.62
CA TRP A 202 8.17 -13.04 -19.39
C TRP A 202 7.78 -12.86 -17.92
N TYR A 203 6.56 -12.43 -17.68
CA TYR A 203 6.03 -12.30 -16.33
C TYR A 203 4.61 -12.85 -16.25
N TYR A 204 4.29 -13.39 -15.09
CA TYR A 204 2.95 -13.79 -14.69
C TYR A 204 2.60 -13.16 -13.36
N ARG A 205 1.44 -12.59 -13.29
CA ARG A 205 0.93 -11.89 -12.10
C ARG A 205 -0.45 -12.43 -11.75
N ASN A 206 -0.63 -12.77 -10.46
CA ASN A 206 -1.89 -13.28 -9.90
C ASN A 206 -2.26 -12.52 -8.63
#